data_a1c536d955c1a480c5ed4fd7762df031
#
_entry.id   a1c536d955c1a480c5ed4fd7762df031
#
_cell.length_a   1.000
_cell.length_b   1.000
_cell.length_c   1.000
_cell.angle_alpha   90.00
_cell.angle_beta   90.00
_cell.angle_gamma   90.00
#
_symmetry.space_group_name_H-M   'P 1'
#
loop_
_entity.id
_entity.type
_entity.pdbx_description
1 polymer ?
#
loop_
_entity_poly.entity_id
_entity_poly.type
_entity_poly.pdbx_seq_one_letter_code
_entity_poly.pdbx_strand_id
1 'polypeptide(L)'
;LAVKVEQQQLSSSSLQRLLSAIRQFMKWAQDGQYLEFNPSDDFQLKRQPRPLPGMVDIETIQQILDQPKPEKESDQELWLRDKAILELLYSSGLRLAEVQSLKIKDIDFNRLLLRITGKGNKTRVVPFGSKARDALMDWLKLYPLWHGDFVPDAHVFISLKGNPLGARQIENRVKFQAQRAGVSVDLHPHLLRHCF
;
A
#
# COMPACT_ATOMS: atom_id res chain seq x y z
N LEU A 1 -24.89 -22.34 0.30
CA LEU A 1 -24.00 -21.50 -0.51
C LEU A 1 -24.76 -20.80 -1.64
N ALA A 2 -25.53 -21.50 -2.44
CA ALA A 2 -26.34 -20.95 -3.55
C ALA A 2 -27.26 -19.79 -3.06
N VAL A 3 -28.00 -20.00 -1.98
CA VAL A 3 -28.93 -19.00 -1.41
C VAL A 3 -28.20 -17.70 -0.97
N LYS A 4 -26.97 -17.76 -0.45
CA LYS A 4 -26.20 -16.56 -0.09
C LYS A 4 -25.67 -15.82 -1.33
N VAL A 5 -25.40 -16.53 -2.40
CA VAL A 5 -24.92 -15.94 -3.66
C VAL A 5 -26.02 -15.11 -4.33
N GLU A 6 -27.26 -15.61 -4.34
CA GLU A 6 -28.41 -14.87 -4.88
C GLU A 6 -28.79 -13.65 -4.04
N GLN A 7 -28.72 -13.75 -2.70
CA GLN A 7 -29.12 -12.66 -1.80
C GLN A 7 -28.07 -11.55 -1.63
N GLN A 8 -26.77 -11.80 -1.83
CA GLN A 8 -25.70 -10.84 -1.52
C GLN A 8 -24.93 -10.34 -2.76
N GLN A 9 -25.25 -10.75 -3.97
CA GLN A 9 -24.53 -10.34 -5.21
C GLN A 9 -22.99 -10.35 -5.06
N LEU A 10 -22.44 -11.44 -4.48
CA LEU A 10 -21.01 -11.54 -4.24
C LEU A 10 -20.22 -11.49 -5.55
N SER A 11 -19.16 -10.72 -5.59
CA SER A 11 -18.28 -10.69 -6.75
C SER A 11 -17.63 -12.05 -7.01
N SER A 12 -17.27 -12.36 -8.26
CA SER A 12 -16.61 -13.62 -8.64
C SER A 12 -15.30 -13.84 -7.84
N SER A 13 -14.57 -12.78 -7.51
CA SER A 13 -13.36 -12.86 -6.68
C SER A 13 -13.68 -13.22 -5.22
N SER A 14 -14.78 -12.72 -4.67
CA SER A 14 -15.24 -13.07 -3.32
C SER A 14 -15.70 -14.53 -3.26
N LEU A 15 -16.41 -15.01 -4.30
CA LEU A 15 -16.79 -16.41 -4.41
C LEU A 15 -15.58 -17.35 -4.51
N GLN A 16 -14.57 -17.00 -5.28
CA GLN A 16 -13.33 -17.76 -5.39
C GLN A 16 -12.59 -17.84 -4.05
N ARG A 17 -12.51 -16.73 -3.30
CA ARG A 17 -11.92 -16.73 -1.95
C ARG A 17 -12.68 -17.60 -0.99
N LEU A 18 -14.02 -17.52 -0.99
CA LEU A 18 -14.88 -18.32 -0.16
C LEU A 18 -14.70 -19.82 -0.46
N LEU A 19 -14.73 -20.21 -1.73
CA LEU A 19 -14.50 -21.58 -2.16
C LEU A 19 -13.12 -22.09 -1.78
N SER A 20 -12.10 -21.25 -1.92
CA SER A 20 -10.73 -21.58 -1.50
C SER A 20 -10.65 -21.84 0.01
N ALA A 21 -11.29 -21.01 0.83
CA ALA A 21 -11.35 -21.20 2.28
C ALA A 21 -12.10 -22.50 2.66
N ILE A 22 -13.22 -22.79 2.00
CA ILE A 22 -13.99 -24.02 2.22
C ILE A 22 -13.13 -25.24 1.85
N ARG A 23 -12.46 -25.22 0.70
CA ARG A 23 -11.57 -26.32 0.29
C ARG A 23 -10.46 -26.58 1.28
N GLN A 24 -9.84 -25.53 1.78
CA GLN A 24 -8.79 -25.64 2.79
C GLN A 24 -9.33 -26.27 4.07
N PHE A 25 -10.51 -25.86 4.51
CA PHE A 25 -11.16 -26.44 5.69
C PHE A 25 -11.55 -27.91 5.48
N MET A 26 -12.18 -28.25 4.33
CA MET A 26 -12.56 -29.62 4.02
C MET A 26 -11.34 -30.54 3.88
N LYS A 27 -10.26 -30.04 3.28
CA LYS A 27 -9.00 -30.78 3.22
C LYS A 27 -8.44 -31.06 4.62
N TRP A 28 -8.43 -30.06 5.51
CA TRP A 28 -8.01 -30.26 6.89
C TRP A 28 -8.89 -31.30 7.60
N ALA A 29 -10.20 -31.28 7.40
CA ALA A 29 -11.11 -32.26 7.97
C ALA A 29 -10.88 -33.68 7.42
N GLN A 30 -10.56 -33.81 6.14
CA GLN A 30 -10.19 -35.09 5.52
C GLN A 30 -8.85 -35.61 6.05
N ASP A 31 -7.84 -34.74 6.12
CA ASP A 31 -6.51 -35.09 6.66
C ASP A 31 -6.60 -35.55 8.13
N GLY A 32 -7.55 -34.94 8.89
CA GLY A 32 -7.88 -35.33 10.28
C GLY A 32 -8.81 -36.52 10.42
N GLN A 33 -9.17 -37.19 9.32
CA GLN A 33 -10.11 -38.36 9.31
C GLN A 33 -11.53 -38.05 9.81
N TYR A 34 -11.94 -36.76 9.82
CA TYR A 34 -13.32 -36.36 10.13
C TYR A 34 -14.26 -36.55 8.94
N LEU A 35 -13.71 -36.65 7.72
CA LEU A 35 -14.40 -36.87 6.45
C LEU A 35 -13.69 -37.95 5.64
N GLU A 36 -14.45 -38.82 4.99
CA GLU A 36 -13.91 -39.84 4.09
C GLU A 36 -13.44 -39.24 2.75
N PHE A 37 -14.17 -38.23 2.27
CA PHE A 37 -13.86 -37.53 1.02
C PHE A 37 -14.11 -36.01 1.16
N ASN A 38 -13.47 -35.25 0.31
CA ASN A 38 -13.64 -33.79 0.29
C ASN A 38 -14.81 -33.38 -0.63
N PRO A 39 -15.98 -33.02 -0.10
CA PRO A 39 -17.15 -32.68 -0.93
C PRO A 39 -16.98 -31.39 -1.74
N SER A 40 -15.91 -30.63 -1.51
CA SER A 40 -15.67 -29.39 -2.26
C SER A 40 -14.84 -29.58 -3.53
N ASP A 41 -14.32 -30.78 -3.80
CA ASP A 41 -13.48 -31.03 -4.99
C ASP A 41 -14.29 -30.99 -6.28
N ASP A 42 -15.58 -31.37 -6.21
CA ASP A 42 -16.50 -31.34 -7.37
C ASP A 42 -16.97 -29.92 -7.74
N PHE A 43 -16.77 -28.94 -6.86
CA PHE A 43 -17.20 -27.57 -7.12
C PHE A 43 -16.17 -26.81 -7.98
N GLN A 44 -16.50 -26.55 -9.24
CA GLN A 44 -15.70 -25.71 -10.11
C GLN A 44 -16.40 -24.39 -10.39
N LEU A 45 -15.79 -23.27 -9.98
CA LEU A 45 -16.20 -21.95 -10.45
C LEU A 45 -15.53 -21.67 -11.79
N LYS A 46 -16.34 -21.25 -12.80
CA LYS A 46 -15.77 -20.73 -14.05
C LYS A 46 -14.77 -19.62 -13.72
N ARG A 47 -13.51 -19.82 -14.09
CA ARG A 47 -12.50 -18.76 -14.01
C ARG A 47 -12.91 -17.65 -14.97
N GLN A 48 -13.34 -16.53 -14.45
CA GLN A 48 -13.39 -15.32 -15.26
C GLN A 48 -11.96 -14.86 -15.55
N PRO A 49 -11.65 -14.47 -16.79
CA PRO A 49 -10.38 -13.85 -17.10
C PRO A 49 -10.19 -12.69 -16.13
N ARG A 50 -9.10 -12.69 -15.37
CA ARG A 50 -8.76 -11.51 -14.58
C ARG A 50 -8.42 -10.41 -15.58
N PRO A 51 -9.08 -9.24 -15.54
CA PRO A 51 -8.56 -8.10 -16.28
C PRO A 51 -7.11 -7.93 -15.85
N LEU A 52 -6.23 -7.76 -16.83
CA LEU A 52 -4.83 -7.41 -16.54
C LEU A 52 -4.86 -6.19 -15.60
N PRO A 53 -4.04 -6.18 -14.54
CA PRO A 53 -3.89 -4.98 -13.73
C PRO A 53 -3.67 -3.81 -14.68
N GLY A 54 -4.47 -2.76 -14.56
CA GLY A 54 -4.28 -1.58 -15.39
C GLY A 54 -2.82 -1.14 -15.25
N MET A 55 -2.04 -1.27 -16.32
CA MET A 55 -0.69 -0.73 -16.33
C MET A 55 -0.82 0.77 -16.41
N VAL A 56 -0.28 1.47 -15.42
CA VAL A 56 -0.10 2.92 -15.52
C VAL A 56 1.21 3.14 -16.25
N ASP A 57 1.16 3.90 -17.33
CA ASP A 57 2.37 4.27 -18.05
C ASP A 57 3.27 5.18 -17.23
N ILE A 58 4.55 5.20 -17.58
CA ILE A 58 5.57 5.96 -16.86
C ILE A 58 5.26 7.46 -16.89
N GLU A 59 4.70 7.97 -17.98
CA GLU A 59 4.36 9.39 -18.16
C GLU A 59 3.27 9.81 -17.17
N THR A 60 2.23 9.00 -17.02
CA THR A 60 1.19 9.22 -16.01
C THR A 60 1.75 9.23 -14.58
N ILE A 61 2.69 8.32 -14.27
CA ILE A 61 3.33 8.32 -12.94
C ILE A 61 4.18 9.58 -12.76
N GLN A 62 4.95 9.97 -13.74
CA GLN A 62 5.76 11.20 -13.70
C GLN A 62 4.85 12.43 -13.52
N GLN A 63 3.73 12.51 -14.21
CA GLN A 63 2.75 13.57 -14.04
C GLN A 63 2.26 13.67 -12.59
N ILE A 64 2.07 12.55 -11.90
CA ILE A 64 1.66 12.52 -10.50
C ILE A 64 2.82 12.91 -9.57
N LEU A 65 4.02 12.44 -9.84
CA LEU A 65 5.19 12.70 -9.01
C LEU A 65 5.73 14.15 -9.17
N ASP A 66 5.72 14.67 -10.38
CA ASP A 66 6.31 15.98 -10.70
C ASP A 66 5.29 17.14 -10.62
N GLN A 67 4.15 16.92 -9.92
CA GLN A 67 3.15 17.97 -9.68
C GLN A 67 3.77 19.20 -9.01
N PRO A 68 3.35 20.40 -9.40
CA PRO A 68 3.75 21.61 -8.72
C PRO A 68 3.22 21.66 -7.29
N LYS A 69 3.96 22.37 -6.44
CA LYS A 69 3.54 22.66 -5.07
C LYS A 69 2.21 23.42 -5.09
N PRO A 70 1.26 23.14 -4.18
CA PRO A 70 0.02 23.90 -4.09
C PRO A 70 0.28 25.37 -3.83
N GLU A 71 -0.54 26.25 -4.41
CA GLU A 71 -0.48 27.69 -4.17
C GLU A 71 -0.87 28.03 -2.73
N LYS A 72 -1.88 27.33 -2.21
CA LYS A 72 -2.38 27.54 -0.85
C LYS A 72 -1.38 27.02 0.19
N GLU A 73 -0.86 27.90 1.01
CA GLU A 73 0.19 27.61 2.00
C GLU A 73 -0.21 26.50 2.97
N SER A 74 -1.47 26.48 3.44
CA SER A 74 -2.00 25.45 4.32
C SER A 74 -1.95 24.01 3.75
N ASP A 75 -1.87 23.87 2.42
CA ASP A 75 -1.87 22.57 1.76
C ASP A 75 -0.45 22.11 1.44
N GLN A 76 0.54 23.02 1.53
CA GLN A 76 1.93 22.74 1.16
C GLN A 76 2.59 21.72 2.07
N GLU A 77 2.32 21.78 3.37
CA GLU A 77 2.87 20.84 4.34
C GLU A 77 2.36 19.40 4.09
N LEU A 78 1.04 19.26 3.88
CA LEU A 78 0.44 17.98 3.54
C LEU A 78 0.95 17.45 2.20
N TRP A 79 1.17 18.35 1.25
CA TRP A 79 1.71 17.99 -0.05
C TRP A 79 3.15 17.47 0.05
N LEU A 80 4.02 18.06 0.86
CA LEU A 80 5.39 17.59 1.08
C LEU A 80 5.41 16.16 1.66
N ARG A 81 4.55 15.89 2.63
CA ARG A 81 4.37 14.54 3.18
C ARG A 81 3.91 13.56 2.11
N ASP A 82 2.87 13.92 1.36
CA ASP A 82 2.28 13.05 0.36
C ASP A 82 3.25 12.79 -0.80
N LYS A 83 4.03 13.80 -1.20
CA LYS A 83 5.11 13.65 -2.18
C LYS A 83 6.15 12.66 -1.69
N ALA A 84 6.58 12.75 -0.43
CA ALA A 84 7.51 11.81 0.15
C ALA A 84 6.95 10.37 0.15
N ILE A 85 5.66 10.18 0.44
CA ILE A 85 4.98 8.88 0.37
C ILE A 85 5.01 8.34 -1.07
N LEU A 86 4.63 9.15 -2.05
CA LEU A 86 4.57 8.76 -3.46
C LEU A 86 5.94 8.37 -4.01
N GLU A 87 6.94 9.24 -3.81
CA GLU A 87 8.31 9.01 -4.24
C GLU A 87 8.89 7.74 -3.61
N LEU A 88 8.61 7.52 -2.32
CA LEU A 88 9.08 6.33 -1.62
C LEU A 88 8.43 5.06 -2.15
N LEU A 89 7.10 5.05 -2.32
CA LEU A 89 6.36 3.91 -2.88
C LEU A 89 6.86 3.53 -4.27
N TYR A 90 7.09 4.54 -5.13
CA TYR A 90 7.55 4.34 -6.51
C TYR A 90 8.99 3.84 -6.55
N SER A 91 9.92 4.47 -5.81
CA SER A 91 11.35 4.17 -5.91
C SER A 91 11.83 2.96 -5.12
N SER A 92 11.03 2.47 -4.16
CA SER A 92 11.44 1.34 -3.30
C SER A 92 10.53 0.12 -3.44
N GLY A 93 9.41 0.26 -4.12
CA GLY A 93 8.42 -0.80 -4.25
C GLY A 93 7.91 -1.36 -2.90
N LEU A 94 7.84 -0.55 -1.85
CA LEU A 94 7.35 -0.96 -0.53
C LEU A 94 5.86 -1.31 -0.56
N ARG A 95 5.45 -2.20 0.34
CA ARG A 95 4.03 -2.43 0.60
C ARG A 95 3.46 -1.29 1.45
N LEU A 96 2.17 -1.02 1.29
CA LEU A 96 1.47 0.01 2.07
C LEU A 96 1.68 -0.12 3.59
N ALA A 97 1.59 -1.34 4.13
CA ALA A 97 1.83 -1.59 5.55
C ALA A 97 3.29 -1.33 5.97
N GLU A 98 4.25 -1.51 5.07
CA GLU A 98 5.66 -1.23 5.31
C GLU A 98 5.92 0.28 5.37
N VAL A 99 5.29 1.05 4.47
CA VAL A 99 5.34 2.52 4.52
C VAL A 99 4.68 3.06 5.78
N GLN A 100 3.52 2.49 6.17
CA GLN A 100 2.82 2.86 7.39
C GLN A 100 3.68 2.65 8.65
N SER A 101 4.40 1.53 8.71
CA SER A 101 5.20 1.14 9.89
C SER A 101 6.63 1.69 9.89
N LEU A 102 7.04 2.41 8.83
CA LEU A 102 8.39 2.93 8.68
C LEU A 102 8.73 3.92 9.79
N LYS A 103 9.87 3.72 10.44
CA LYS A 103 10.38 4.58 11.51
C LYS A 103 11.60 5.38 11.04
N ILE A 104 11.86 6.49 11.69
CA ILE A 104 12.99 7.38 11.35
C ILE A 104 14.32 6.62 11.42
N LYS A 105 14.53 5.79 12.44
CA LYS A 105 15.73 4.97 12.61
C LYS A 105 15.96 3.93 11.51
N ASP A 106 14.94 3.64 10.72
CA ASP A 106 15.02 2.64 9.66
C ASP A 106 15.51 3.20 8.33
N ILE A 107 15.79 4.51 8.25
CA ILE A 107 16.25 5.19 7.05
C ILE A 107 17.74 5.52 7.15
N ASP A 108 18.54 5.00 6.22
CA ASP A 108 19.92 5.41 6.01
C ASP A 108 19.97 6.36 4.79
N PHE A 109 19.96 7.66 5.06
CA PHE A 109 19.99 8.71 4.02
C PHE A 109 21.31 8.76 3.24
N ASN A 110 22.42 8.33 3.87
CA ASN A 110 23.73 8.36 3.24
C ASN A 110 23.89 7.24 2.21
N ARG A 111 23.38 6.05 2.55
CA ARG A 111 23.45 4.86 1.68
C ARG A 111 22.22 4.68 0.82
N LEU A 112 21.17 5.48 0.98
CA LEU A 112 19.87 5.34 0.34
C LEU A 112 19.25 3.95 0.57
N LEU A 113 19.25 3.51 1.83
CA LEU A 113 18.76 2.20 2.23
C LEU A 113 17.67 2.32 3.30
N LEU A 114 16.66 1.45 3.20
CA LEU A 114 15.59 1.29 4.19
C LEU A 114 15.69 -0.08 4.83
N ARG A 115 15.59 -0.15 6.14
CA ARG A 115 15.45 -1.40 6.88
C ARG A 115 13.97 -1.68 7.12
N ILE A 116 13.45 -2.71 6.47
CA ILE A 116 12.03 -3.06 6.48
C ILE A 116 11.82 -4.38 7.19
N THR A 117 11.01 -4.36 8.25
CA THR A 117 10.59 -5.56 8.96
C THR A 117 9.21 -5.99 8.46
N GLY A 118 9.13 -7.17 7.87
CA GLY A 118 7.92 -7.72 7.28
C GLY A 118 7.25 -8.79 8.15
N LYS A 119 6.33 -9.54 7.56
CA LYS A 119 5.61 -10.66 8.20
C LYS A 119 6.59 -11.68 8.79
N GLY A 120 6.36 -12.10 10.03
CA GLY A 120 7.23 -13.05 10.73
C GLY A 120 8.52 -12.44 11.27
N ASN A 121 8.55 -11.11 11.48
CA ASN A 121 9.71 -10.37 12.02
C ASN A 121 10.99 -10.50 11.15
N LYS A 122 10.82 -10.83 9.86
CA LYS A 122 11.95 -10.92 8.91
C LYS A 122 12.30 -9.52 8.43
N THR A 123 13.54 -9.12 8.69
CA THR A 123 14.08 -7.82 8.26
C THR A 123 14.80 -7.97 6.93
N ARG A 124 14.58 -7.02 6.02
CA ARG A 124 15.32 -6.88 4.77
C ARG A 124 15.74 -5.44 4.55
N VAL A 125 16.76 -5.24 3.74
CA VAL A 125 17.21 -3.93 3.29
C VAL A 125 16.69 -3.69 1.88
N VAL A 126 16.16 -2.49 1.63
CA VAL A 126 15.57 -2.08 0.35
C VAL A 126 16.21 -0.75 -0.06
N PRO A 127 16.73 -0.61 -1.28
CA PRO A 127 17.21 0.68 -1.78
C PRO A 127 16.04 1.62 -2.10
N PHE A 128 16.29 2.94 -2.07
CA PHE A 128 15.35 3.96 -2.56
C PHE A 128 16.09 5.06 -3.33
N GLY A 129 15.35 5.81 -4.16
CA GLY A 129 15.95 6.77 -5.08
C GLY A 129 16.29 8.11 -4.44
N SER A 130 17.13 8.91 -5.13
CA SER A 130 17.52 10.25 -4.69
C SER A 130 16.33 11.22 -4.61
N LYS A 131 15.38 11.16 -5.55
CA LYS A 131 14.13 11.96 -5.47
C LYS A 131 13.33 11.67 -4.20
N ALA A 132 13.22 10.39 -3.82
CA ALA A 132 12.56 10.01 -2.57
C ALA A 132 13.34 10.49 -1.34
N ARG A 133 14.68 10.44 -1.36
CA ARG A 133 15.50 11.03 -0.30
C ARG A 133 15.19 12.51 -0.12
N ASP A 134 15.22 13.28 -1.21
CA ASP A 134 15.03 14.73 -1.17
C ASP A 134 13.61 15.06 -0.66
N ALA A 135 12.58 14.36 -1.15
CA ALA A 135 11.21 14.52 -0.69
C ALA A 135 11.04 14.15 0.80
N LEU A 136 11.70 13.07 1.27
CA LEU A 136 11.71 12.70 2.68
C LEU A 136 12.39 13.74 3.55
N MET A 137 13.53 14.28 3.10
CA MET A 137 14.25 15.34 3.83
C MET A 137 13.40 16.60 3.95
N ASP A 138 12.71 17.01 2.88
CA ASP A 138 11.83 18.18 2.89
C ASP A 138 10.63 17.97 3.83
N TRP A 139 10.03 16.78 3.83
CA TRP A 139 8.99 16.43 4.78
C TRP A 139 9.51 16.46 6.23
N LEU A 140 10.66 15.83 6.48
CA LEU A 140 11.22 15.73 7.83
C LEU A 140 11.68 17.09 8.42
N LYS A 141 11.95 18.09 7.60
CA LYS A 141 12.20 19.48 8.09
C LYS A 141 10.97 20.05 8.81
N LEU A 142 9.76 19.64 8.41
CA LEU A 142 8.50 20.07 9.03
C LEU A 142 8.10 19.20 10.25
N TYR A 143 8.71 18.04 10.39
CA TYR A 143 8.34 17.05 11.40
C TYR A 143 8.30 17.59 12.83
N PRO A 144 9.28 18.42 13.28
CA PRO A 144 9.28 18.99 14.63
C PRO A 144 8.07 19.88 14.93
N LEU A 145 7.48 20.52 13.89
CA LEU A 145 6.30 21.36 14.05
C LEU A 145 5.05 20.55 14.43
N TRP A 146 5.02 19.26 14.09
CA TRP A 146 3.84 18.40 14.22
C TRP A 146 3.98 17.34 15.32
N HIS A 147 5.19 16.98 15.68
CA HIS A 147 5.46 15.87 16.62
C HIS A 147 6.35 16.29 17.80
N GLY A 148 7.03 17.43 17.76
CA GLY A 148 8.09 17.78 18.69
C GLY A 148 9.43 17.16 18.29
N ASP A 149 10.26 16.80 19.27
CA ASP A 149 11.63 16.34 19.02
C ASP A 149 11.70 15.07 18.17
N PHE A 150 12.79 14.95 17.40
CA PHE A 150 13.09 13.75 16.63
C PHE A 150 13.38 12.57 17.55
N VAL A 151 12.46 11.60 17.58
CA VAL A 151 12.64 10.33 18.29
C VAL A 151 12.94 9.24 17.26
N PRO A 152 14.04 8.47 17.39
CA PRO A 152 14.40 7.43 16.42
C PRO A 152 13.29 6.42 16.15
N ASP A 153 12.50 6.08 17.16
CA ASP A 153 11.39 5.14 17.08
C ASP A 153 10.07 5.75 16.56
N ALA A 154 10.04 7.05 16.27
CA ALA A 154 8.87 7.70 15.74
C ALA A 154 8.58 7.27 14.28
N HIS A 155 7.30 7.21 13.92
CA HIS A 155 6.88 6.92 12.54
C HIS A 155 7.23 8.08 11.61
N VAL A 156 7.68 7.76 10.41
CA VAL A 156 8.04 8.78 9.39
C VAL A 156 6.82 9.57 8.94
N PHE A 157 5.69 8.89 8.73
CA PHE A 157 4.48 9.52 8.22
C PHE A 157 3.43 9.68 9.30
N ILE A 158 3.15 10.92 9.66
CA ILE A 158 2.22 11.31 10.70
C ILE A 158 1.11 12.23 10.16
N SER A 159 0.01 12.30 10.91
CA SER A 159 -1.08 13.25 10.68
C SER A 159 -0.75 14.62 11.26
N LEU A 160 -1.53 15.64 10.94
CA LEU A 160 -1.45 16.98 11.56
C LEU A 160 -1.56 16.97 13.09
N LYS A 161 -2.07 15.88 13.67
CA LYS A 161 -2.20 15.69 15.12
C LYS A 161 -1.02 14.93 15.73
N GLY A 162 0.06 14.69 14.96
CA GLY A 162 1.24 13.93 15.40
C GLY A 162 1.03 12.41 15.48
N ASN A 163 -0.14 11.87 15.15
CA ASN A 163 -0.39 10.44 15.20
C ASN A 163 0.10 9.74 13.92
N PRO A 164 0.60 8.50 13.98
CA PRO A 164 0.96 7.72 12.80
C PRO A 164 -0.20 7.62 11.80
N LEU A 165 0.11 7.73 10.49
CA LEU A 165 -0.90 7.56 9.46
C LEU A 165 -1.34 6.10 9.36
N GLY A 166 -2.66 5.89 9.31
CA GLY A 166 -3.23 4.58 9.00
C GLY A 166 -3.09 4.23 7.50
N ALA A 167 -3.08 2.94 7.18
CA ALA A 167 -2.98 2.44 5.80
C ALA A 167 -4.03 3.07 4.87
N ARG A 168 -5.29 3.13 5.33
CA ARG A 168 -6.39 3.74 4.55
C ARG A 168 -6.19 5.25 4.32
N GLN A 169 -5.58 5.95 5.28
CA GLN A 169 -5.27 7.38 5.12
C GLN A 169 -4.20 7.58 4.04
N ILE A 170 -3.13 6.75 4.05
CA ILE A 170 -2.10 6.79 3.01
C ILE A 170 -2.71 6.48 1.64
N GLU A 171 -3.55 5.45 1.53
CA GLU A 171 -4.24 5.12 0.29
C GLU A 171 -5.09 6.28 -0.24
N ASN A 172 -5.89 6.91 0.64
CA ASN A 172 -6.70 8.08 0.27
C ASN A 172 -5.84 9.27 -0.18
N ARG A 173 -4.67 9.48 0.43
CA ARG A 173 -3.75 10.54 0.00
C ARG A 173 -3.12 10.27 -1.36
N VAL A 174 -2.75 9.02 -1.64
CA VAL A 174 -2.28 8.59 -2.98
C VAL A 174 -3.35 8.86 -4.04
N LYS A 175 -4.60 8.47 -3.80
CA LYS A 175 -5.73 8.74 -4.71
C LYS A 175 -5.98 10.24 -4.90
N PHE A 176 -5.95 11.00 -3.81
CA PHE A 176 -6.11 12.45 -3.87
C PHE A 176 -5.06 13.12 -4.74
N GLN A 177 -3.79 12.73 -4.62
CA GLN A 177 -2.72 13.31 -5.45
C GLN A 177 -2.86 12.90 -6.93
N ALA A 178 -3.31 11.69 -7.24
CA ALA A 178 -3.63 11.29 -8.61
C ALA A 178 -4.76 12.15 -9.21
N GLN A 179 -5.84 12.36 -8.47
CA GLN A 179 -6.95 13.22 -8.90
C GLN A 179 -6.51 14.67 -9.11
N ARG A 180 -5.67 15.19 -8.21
CA ARG A 180 -5.10 16.54 -8.33
C ARG A 180 -4.22 16.68 -9.58
N ALA A 181 -3.52 15.61 -9.99
CA ALA A 181 -2.76 15.56 -11.24
C ALA A 181 -3.65 15.47 -12.49
N GLY A 182 -4.99 15.40 -12.34
CA GLY A 182 -5.90 15.19 -13.46
C GLY A 182 -5.88 13.76 -14.02
N VAL A 183 -5.34 12.81 -13.26
CA VAL A 183 -5.24 11.40 -13.67
C VAL A 183 -6.51 10.67 -13.27
N SER A 184 -7.20 10.08 -14.24
CA SER A 184 -8.47 9.35 -14.05
C SER A 184 -8.29 7.88 -13.61
N VAL A 185 -7.05 7.41 -13.47
CA VAL A 185 -6.75 6.04 -13.04
C VAL A 185 -6.99 5.90 -11.53
N ASP A 186 -7.62 4.80 -11.11
CA ASP A 186 -7.73 4.43 -9.69
C ASP A 186 -6.35 4.03 -9.13
N LEU A 187 -5.52 5.06 -8.92
CA LEU A 187 -4.18 4.87 -8.41
C LEU A 187 -4.24 4.39 -6.96
N HIS A 188 -3.58 3.30 -6.69
CA HIS A 188 -3.42 2.76 -5.34
C HIS A 188 -1.97 2.30 -5.10
N PRO A 189 -1.50 2.19 -3.85
CA PRO A 189 -0.10 1.87 -3.53
C PRO A 189 0.44 0.60 -4.19
N HIS A 190 -0.41 -0.42 -4.38
CA HIS A 190 0.00 -1.65 -5.06
C HIS A 190 0.32 -1.42 -6.54
N LEU A 191 -0.40 -0.51 -7.19
CA LEU A 191 -0.17 -0.19 -8.59
C LEU A 191 1.17 0.53 -8.77
N LEU A 192 1.49 1.51 -7.92
CA LEU A 192 2.82 2.16 -7.90
C LEU A 192 3.95 1.17 -7.69
N ARG A 193 3.75 0.19 -6.80
CA ARG A 193 4.72 -0.88 -6.58
C ARG A 193 4.91 -1.79 -7.81
N HIS A 194 3.89 -2.00 -8.64
CA HIS A 194 4.02 -2.82 -9.85
C HIS A 194 4.80 -2.13 -10.97
N CYS A 195 5.00 -0.81 -10.85
CA CYS A 195 5.77 -0.02 -11.80
C CYS A 195 7.27 0.09 -11.41
N PHE A 196 7.65 -0.47 -10.25
CA PHE A 196 9.03 -0.65 -9.79
C PHE A 196 9.61 -1.99 -10.31
#